data_b2b79232092042a1bbeb5f5011b55191
#
_entry.id   b2b79232092042a1bbeb5f5011b55191
#
_cell.length_a   1.000
_cell.length_b   1.000
_cell.length_c   1.000
_cell.angle_alpha   90.00
_cell.angle_beta   90.00
_cell.angle_gamma   90.00
#
_symmetry.space_group_name_H-M   'P 1'
#
loop_
_entity.id
_entity.type
_entity.pdbx_description
1 polymer ?
#
loop_
_entity_poly.entity_id
_entity_poly.type
_entity_poly.pdbx_seq_one_letter_code
_entity_poly.pdbx_strand_id
1 'polypeptide(L)'
;MQNEFSLFHRDPENDGVLAECEARGLAFLPYFPLASGLLTGKYRRGNKLPKGSRAAEGWGPKVFTERNLAVVEQLIEFAESRNHTVLDLAFAWLLAHKPVASVIAGASKPEQIQANAKAVNWKLTSDDLAAIDAIMTGK
;
A
#
# COMPACT_ATOMS: atom_id res chain seq x y z
N MET A 1 -10.67 6.54 -14.01
CA MET A 1 -10.46 7.48 -12.86
C MET A 1 -9.09 7.23 -12.25
N GLN A 2 -8.38 8.26 -11.86
CA GLN A 2 -7.02 8.16 -11.34
C GLN A 2 -6.88 9.06 -10.11
N ASN A 3 -6.63 8.47 -8.94
CA ASN A 3 -6.47 9.18 -7.67
C ASN A 3 -5.32 8.58 -6.85
N GLU A 4 -4.82 9.35 -5.88
CA GLU A 4 -3.98 8.80 -4.83
C GLU A 4 -4.79 7.79 -4.01
N PHE A 5 -4.26 6.58 -3.85
CA PHE A 5 -4.91 5.55 -3.04
C PHE A 5 -3.90 4.53 -2.56
N SER A 6 -3.86 4.32 -1.26
CA SER A 6 -2.99 3.37 -0.57
C SER A 6 -3.57 3.05 0.80
N LEU A 7 -2.97 2.10 1.52
CA LEU A 7 -3.33 1.81 2.92
C LEU A 7 -3.28 3.05 3.83
N PHE A 8 -2.41 4.03 3.52
CA PHE A 8 -2.24 5.27 4.29
C PHE A 8 -2.95 6.49 3.70
N HIS A 9 -3.61 6.34 2.54
CA HIS A 9 -4.43 7.37 1.91
C HIS A 9 -5.70 6.72 1.35
N ARG A 10 -6.76 6.73 2.12
CA ARG A 10 -8.01 5.98 1.84
C ARG A 10 -9.19 6.89 1.48
N ASP A 11 -8.95 8.14 1.12
CA ASP A 11 -10.01 9.08 0.77
C ASP A 11 -10.97 8.55 -0.31
N PRO A 12 -10.51 7.89 -1.41
CA PRO A 12 -11.40 7.37 -2.43
C PRO A 12 -12.43 6.32 -1.96
N GLU A 13 -12.19 5.63 -0.83
CA GLU A 13 -13.19 4.77 -0.20
C GLU A 13 -14.25 5.58 0.54
N ASN A 14 -13.85 6.69 1.17
CA ASN A 14 -14.67 7.44 2.09
C ASN A 14 -15.48 8.56 1.41
N ASP A 15 -14.95 9.12 0.30
CA ASP A 15 -15.59 10.20 -0.47
C ASP A 15 -16.52 9.71 -1.58
N GLY A 16 -16.65 8.38 -1.74
CA GLY A 16 -17.54 7.76 -2.69
C GLY A 16 -16.98 7.56 -4.10
N VAL A 17 -15.72 7.95 -4.36
CA VAL A 17 -15.11 7.82 -5.71
C VAL A 17 -15.03 6.36 -6.15
N LEU A 18 -14.64 5.44 -5.28
CA LEU A 18 -14.61 4.01 -5.61
C LEU A 18 -16.01 3.46 -5.88
N ALA A 19 -16.99 3.83 -5.05
CA ALA A 19 -18.39 3.41 -5.22
C ALA A 19 -18.96 3.90 -6.56
N GLU A 20 -18.68 5.13 -6.94
CA GLU A 20 -19.11 5.70 -8.21
C GLU A 20 -18.44 5.02 -9.41
N CYS A 21 -17.13 4.71 -9.30
CA CYS A 21 -16.42 3.95 -10.33
C CYS A 21 -17.06 2.56 -10.52
N GLU A 22 -17.36 1.87 -9.44
CA GLU A 22 -18.02 0.58 -9.49
C GLU A 22 -19.43 0.67 -10.13
N ALA A 23 -20.25 1.62 -9.69
CA ALA A 23 -21.63 1.81 -10.18
C ALA A 23 -21.67 2.12 -11.67
N ARG A 24 -20.66 2.83 -12.20
CA ARG A 24 -20.58 3.22 -13.62
C ARG A 24 -19.71 2.30 -14.48
N GLY A 25 -19.14 1.24 -13.91
CA GLY A 25 -18.23 0.36 -14.64
C GLY A 25 -16.94 1.05 -15.09
N LEU A 26 -16.48 2.06 -14.35
CA LEU A 26 -15.26 2.80 -14.65
C LEU A 26 -14.06 2.13 -13.99
N ALA A 27 -12.97 2.00 -14.73
CA ALA A 27 -11.68 1.56 -14.20
C ALA A 27 -11.09 2.63 -13.27
N PHE A 28 -10.61 2.20 -12.10
CA PHE A 28 -9.87 3.03 -11.15
C PHE A 28 -8.39 2.65 -11.18
N LEU A 29 -7.50 3.65 -11.27
CA LEU A 29 -6.06 3.49 -11.37
C LEU A 29 -5.39 4.25 -10.22
N PRO A 30 -5.09 3.60 -9.09
CA PRO A 30 -4.41 4.24 -7.97
C PRO A 30 -2.97 4.61 -8.30
N TYR A 31 -2.55 5.82 -7.89
CA TYR A 31 -1.15 6.23 -7.87
C TYR A 31 -0.64 6.38 -6.42
N PHE A 32 0.67 6.42 -6.22
CA PHE A 32 1.35 6.36 -4.91
C PHE A 32 0.94 5.16 -4.04
N PRO A 33 0.87 3.96 -4.61
CA PRO A 33 0.35 2.77 -3.92
C PRO A 33 1.18 2.35 -2.71
N LEU A 34 2.44 2.76 -2.66
CA LEU A 34 3.40 2.41 -1.61
C LEU A 34 3.61 3.54 -0.58
N ALA A 35 2.72 4.54 -0.53
CA ALA A 35 2.78 5.65 0.40
C ALA A 35 4.20 6.28 0.47
N SER A 36 4.69 6.78 -0.66
CA SER A 36 6.04 7.35 -0.81
C SER A 36 7.19 6.38 -0.45
N GLY A 37 6.95 5.08 -0.52
CA GLY A 37 7.91 4.04 -0.21
C GLY A 37 7.78 3.44 1.20
N LEU A 38 6.89 3.95 2.04
CA LEU A 38 6.65 3.44 3.39
C LEU A 38 6.29 1.95 3.40
N LEU A 39 5.55 1.48 2.40
CA LEU A 39 5.11 0.09 2.24
C LEU A 39 6.07 -0.80 1.44
N THR A 40 7.30 -0.37 1.23
CA THR A 40 8.32 -1.19 0.55
C THR A 40 9.02 -2.21 1.46
N GLY A 41 8.88 -2.07 2.78
CA GLY A 41 9.63 -2.85 3.77
C GLY A 41 11.04 -2.33 4.07
N LYS A 42 11.47 -1.25 3.41
CA LYS A 42 12.81 -0.64 3.62
C LYS A 42 12.90 0.16 4.92
N TYR A 43 11.76 0.64 5.42
CA TYR A 43 11.69 1.51 6.58
C TYR A 43 11.21 0.70 7.77
N ARG A 44 12.06 0.62 8.80
CA ARG A 44 11.76 -0.10 10.03
C ARG A 44 11.84 0.87 11.21
N ARG A 45 10.96 0.68 12.18
CA ARG A 45 10.92 1.48 13.41
C ARG A 45 12.28 1.43 14.13
N GLY A 46 12.77 2.59 14.57
CA GLY A 46 14.06 2.71 15.27
C GLY A 46 15.30 2.67 14.38
N ASN A 47 15.16 2.40 13.08
CA ASN A 47 16.28 2.43 12.14
C ASN A 47 16.42 3.80 11.45
N LYS A 48 17.67 4.16 11.11
CA LYS A 48 17.92 5.36 10.29
C LYS A 48 17.32 5.17 8.91
N LEU A 49 16.80 6.26 8.34
CA LEU A 49 16.31 6.28 6.97
C LEU A 49 17.43 5.85 6.01
N PRO A 50 17.18 4.94 5.05
CA PRO A 50 18.17 4.54 4.07
C PRO A 50 18.66 5.75 3.26
N LYS A 51 20.00 5.88 3.09
CA LYS A 51 20.59 6.93 2.26
C LYS A 51 20.07 6.85 0.83
N GLY A 52 19.73 8.00 0.22
CA GLY A 52 19.19 8.08 -1.13
C GLY A 52 17.73 7.60 -1.23
N SER A 53 17.05 7.40 -0.12
CA SER A 53 15.60 7.15 -0.11
C SER A 53 14.82 8.46 -0.21
N ARG A 54 13.62 8.41 -0.81
CA ARG A 54 12.73 9.59 -0.92
C ARG A 54 12.46 10.23 0.45
N ALA A 55 12.36 9.44 1.50
CA ALA A 55 12.18 9.92 2.87
C ALA A 55 13.39 10.70 3.37
N ALA A 56 14.61 10.24 3.07
CA ALA A 56 15.85 10.94 3.44
C ALA A 56 16.07 12.23 2.64
N GLU A 57 15.50 12.31 1.41
CA GLU A 57 15.55 13.48 0.53
C GLU A 57 14.41 14.49 0.79
N GLY A 58 13.60 14.26 1.83
CA GLY A 58 12.50 15.16 2.20
C GLY A 58 11.19 14.94 1.45
N TRP A 59 11.12 13.92 0.60
CA TRP A 59 9.87 13.53 -0.09
C TRP A 59 9.07 12.57 0.80
N GLY A 60 7.98 13.05 1.36
CA GLY A 60 7.04 12.25 2.15
C GLY A 60 7.19 12.29 3.68
N PRO A 61 7.79 13.34 4.29
CA PRO A 61 7.97 13.39 5.75
C PRO A 61 6.66 13.28 6.53
N LYS A 62 5.53 13.68 5.96
CA LYS A 62 4.22 13.61 6.60
C LYS A 62 3.73 12.17 6.84
N VAL A 63 4.18 11.22 6.03
CA VAL A 63 3.79 9.81 6.13
C VAL A 63 4.70 9.03 7.09
N PHE A 64 5.94 9.47 7.31
CA PHE A 64 6.93 8.80 8.15
C PHE A 64 6.84 9.21 9.63
N THR A 65 5.71 8.94 10.25
CA THR A 65 5.50 9.17 11.69
C THR A 65 5.78 7.88 12.48
N GLU A 66 6.10 8.00 13.78
CA GLU A 66 6.24 6.86 14.68
C GLU A 66 5.01 5.96 14.70
N ARG A 67 3.81 6.56 14.65
CA ARG A 67 2.55 5.84 14.55
C ARG A 67 2.48 5.00 13.28
N ASN A 68 2.77 5.61 12.14
CA ASN A 68 2.71 4.91 10.85
C ASN A 68 3.77 3.81 10.75
N LEU A 69 4.97 4.05 11.27
CA LEU A 69 6.02 3.02 11.34
C LEU A 69 5.60 1.84 12.22
N ALA A 70 4.93 2.09 13.35
CA ALA A 70 4.39 1.03 14.19
C ALA A 70 3.31 0.21 13.48
N VAL A 71 2.44 0.86 12.69
CA VAL A 71 1.44 0.18 11.86
C VAL A 71 2.13 -0.65 10.76
N VAL A 72 3.15 -0.11 10.12
CA VAL A 72 3.91 -0.84 9.09
C VAL A 72 4.55 -2.11 9.65
N GLU A 73 5.11 -2.08 10.87
CA GLU A 73 5.66 -3.28 11.50
C GLU A 73 4.58 -4.37 11.66
N GLN A 74 3.37 -4.01 12.09
CA GLN A 74 2.26 -4.96 12.20
C GLN A 74 1.82 -5.49 10.82
N LEU A 75 1.82 -4.66 9.79
CA LEU A 75 1.53 -5.08 8.41
C LEU A 75 2.61 -6.02 7.87
N ILE A 76 3.88 -5.78 8.22
CA ILE A 76 4.98 -6.67 7.86
C ILE A 76 4.78 -8.05 8.52
N GLU A 77 4.55 -8.09 9.83
CA GLU A 77 4.29 -9.33 10.58
C GLU A 77 3.09 -10.08 10.00
N PHE A 78 2.02 -9.38 9.68
CA PHE A 78 0.84 -9.96 9.04
C PHE A 78 1.18 -10.61 7.69
N ALA A 79 1.91 -9.91 6.82
CA ALA A 79 2.29 -10.43 5.50
C ALA A 79 3.25 -11.63 5.62
N GLU A 80 4.28 -11.52 6.48
CA GLU A 80 5.27 -12.58 6.70
C GLU A 80 4.64 -13.85 7.27
N SER A 81 3.65 -13.74 8.16
CA SER A 81 2.89 -14.89 8.66
C SER A 81 2.15 -15.67 7.56
N ARG A 82 2.00 -15.08 6.39
CA ARG A 82 1.37 -15.65 5.20
C ARG A 82 2.36 -15.92 4.06
N ASN A 83 3.66 -15.88 4.34
CA ASN A 83 4.76 -16.05 3.39
C ASN A 83 4.77 -15.00 2.27
N HIS A 84 4.37 -13.77 2.58
CA HIS A 84 4.36 -12.63 1.70
C HIS A 84 5.14 -11.45 2.29
N THR A 85 5.39 -10.43 1.48
CA THR A 85 6.01 -9.18 1.90
C THR A 85 4.95 -8.10 2.11
N VAL A 86 5.30 -7.02 2.82
CA VAL A 86 4.43 -5.85 2.92
C VAL A 86 4.20 -5.18 1.56
N LEU A 87 5.14 -5.30 0.62
CA LEU A 87 4.97 -4.88 -0.76
C LEU A 87 3.83 -5.65 -1.43
N ASP A 88 3.85 -6.99 -1.30
CA ASP A 88 2.78 -7.85 -1.83
C ASP A 88 1.43 -7.47 -1.21
N LEU A 89 1.42 -7.20 0.10
CA LEU A 89 0.22 -6.78 0.82
C LEU A 89 -0.36 -5.48 0.27
N ALA A 90 0.48 -4.48 0.03
CA ALA A 90 0.04 -3.18 -0.48
C ALA A 90 -0.66 -3.31 -1.86
N PHE A 91 -0.09 -4.11 -2.76
CA PHE A 91 -0.70 -4.38 -4.07
C PHE A 91 -1.95 -5.25 -3.96
N ALA A 92 -1.88 -6.34 -3.18
CA ALA A 92 -3.02 -7.24 -2.99
C ALA A 92 -4.23 -6.51 -2.39
N TRP A 93 -4.00 -5.62 -1.42
CA TRP A 93 -5.05 -4.80 -0.82
C TRP A 93 -5.70 -3.86 -1.84
N LEU A 94 -4.92 -3.14 -2.65
CA LEU A 94 -5.46 -2.27 -3.70
C LEU A 94 -6.28 -3.06 -4.71
N LEU A 95 -5.77 -4.20 -5.17
CA LEU A 95 -6.44 -5.05 -6.17
C LEU A 95 -7.64 -5.82 -5.62
N ALA A 96 -7.84 -5.84 -4.30
CA ALA A 96 -9.05 -6.39 -3.69
C ALA A 96 -10.29 -5.49 -3.90
N HIS A 97 -10.08 -4.21 -4.28
CA HIS A 97 -11.16 -3.28 -4.59
C HIS A 97 -11.62 -3.47 -6.02
N LYS A 98 -12.88 -3.81 -6.19
CA LYS A 98 -13.47 -4.22 -7.47
C LYS A 98 -13.21 -3.26 -8.65
N PRO A 99 -13.30 -1.91 -8.51
CA PRO A 99 -13.06 -1.01 -9.63
C PRO A 99 -11.56 -0.83 -9.97
N VAL A 100 -10.64 -1.31 -9.13
CA VAL A 100 -9.20 -1.18 -9.39
C VAL A 100 -8.79 -2.13 -10.50
N ALA A 101 -8.49 -1.57 -11.67
CA ALA A 101 -8.10 -2.35 -12.85
C ALA A 101 -6.58 -2.55 -12.97
N SER A 102 -5.79 -1.61 -12.46
CA SER A 102 -4.33 -1.65 -12.46
C SER A 102 -3.80 -0.67 -11.41
N VAL A 103 -2.55 -0.84 -11.01
CA VAL A 103 -1.88 0.01 -10.01
C VAL A 103 -0.71 0.74 -10.65
N ILE A 104 -0.65 2.06 -10.47
CA ILE A 104 0.44 2.89 -11.00
C ILE A 104 1.54 2.97 -9.95
N ALA A 105 2.59 2.17 -10.12
CA ALA A 105 3.73 2.13 -9.21
C ALA A 105 5.00 2.60 -9.91
N GLY A 106 5.69 3.56 -9.28
CA GLY A 106 7.01 3.99 -9.74
C GLY A 106 8.09 2.95 -9.45
N ALA A 107 9.04 2.82 -10.37
CA ALA A 107 10.23 1.99 -10.18
C ALA A 107 11.44 2.70 -10.82
N SER A 108 12.57 2.64 -10.15
CA SER A 108 13.85 3.18 -10.64
C SER A 108 14.85 2.09 -11.04
N LYS A 109 14.51 0.82 -10.79
CA LYS A 109 15.35 -0.35 -11.09
C LYS A 109 14.49 -1.49 -11.64
N PRO A 110 15.03 -2.33 -12.56
CA PRO A 110 14.30 -3.47 -13.14
C PRO A 110 13.76 -4.45 -12.08
N GLU A 111 14.52 -4.69 -11.01
CA GLU A 111 14.14 -5.62 -9.94
C GLU A 111 12.87 -5.15 -9.20
N GLN A 112 12.67 -3.84 -9.09
CA GLN A 112 11.47 -3.26 -8.49
C GLN A 112 10.23 -3.51 -9.36
N ILE A 113 10.37 -3.42 -10.67
CA ILE A 113 9.28 -3.74 -11.62
C ILE A 113 8.90 -5.21 -11.50
N GLN A 114 9.89 -6.10 -11.43
CA GLN A 114 9.66 -7.55 -11.27
C GLN A 114 8.97 -7.85 -9.93
N ALA A 115 9.41 -7.23 -8.82
CA ALA A 115 8.79 -7.38 -7.52
C ALA A 115 7.34 -6.88 -7.52
N ASN A 116 7.09 -5.71 -8.08
CA ASN A 116 5.75 -5.15 -8.21
C ASN A 116 4.83 -6.06 -9.03
N ALA A 117 5.32 -6.63 -10.14
CA ALA A 117 4.56 -7.56 -10.96
C ALA A 117 4.23 -8.89 -10.24
N LYS A 118 5.11 -9.39 -9.40
CA LYS A 118 4.86 -10.61 -8.60
C LYS A 118 3.83 -10.36 -7.49
N ALA A 119 3.79 -9.16 -6.95
CA ALA A 119 2.90 -8.79 -5.85
C ALA A 119 1.40 -8.94 -6.18
N VAL A 120 1.02 -8.96 -7.46
CA VAL A 120 -0.39 -9.11 -7.87
C VAL A 120 -0.96 -10.53 -7.69
N ASN A 121 -0.12 -11.51 -7.38
CA ASN A 121 -0.55 -12.92 -7.29
C ASN A 121 -1.26 -13.26 -5.98
N TRP A 122 -1.14 -12.44 -4.94
CA TRP A 122 -1.78 -12.68 -3.66
C TRP A 122 -3.23 -12.20 -3.67
N LYS A 123 -4.16 -13.12 -3.41
CA LYS A 123 -5.60 -12.83 -3.26
C LYS A 123 -5.94 -12.82 -1.78
N LEU A 124 -6.33 -11.65 -1.27
CA LEU A 124 -6.77 -11.47 0.11
C LEU A 124 -8.18 -12.03 0.31
N THR A 125 -8.38 -12.71 1.44
CA THR A 125 -9.71 -13.15 1.88
C THR A 125 -10.43 -11.99 2.61
N SER A 126 -11.74 -12.16 2.86
CA SER A 126 -12.51 -11.21 3.68
C SER A 126 -11.93 -11.08 5.10
N ASP A 127 -11.45 -12.19 5.68
CA ASP A 127 -10.82 -12.18 7.00
C ASP A 127 -9.48 -11.44 6.98
N ASP A 128 -8.70 -11.58 5.90
CA ASP A 128 -7.47 -10.81 5.72
C ASP A 128 -7.75 -9.30 5.66
N LEU A 129 -8.76 -8.89 4.89
CA LEU A 129 -9.14 -7.49 4.79
C LEU A 129 -9.61 -6.92 6.14
N ALA A 130 -10.40 -7.68 6.91
CA ALA A 130 -10.82 -7.29 8.25
C ALA A 130 -9.63 -7.16 9.21
N ALA A 131 -8.66 -8.09 9.15
CA ALA A 131 -7.45 -8.03 9.97
C ALA A 131 -6.57 -6.81 9.61
N ILE A 132 -6.43 -6.50 8.32
CA ILE A 132 -5.71 -5.31 7.84
C ILE A 132 -6.39 -4.05 8.35
N ASP A 133 -7.72 -3.95 8.28
CA ASP A 133 -8.47 -2.80 8.79
C ASP A 133 -8.31 -2.64 10.30
N ALA A 134 -8.29 -3.72 11.07
CA ALA A 134 -8.01 -3.69 12.50
C ALA A 134 -6.60 -3.14 12.80
N ILE A 135 -5.58 -3.57 12.06
CA ILE A 135 -4.22 -3.05 12.18
C ILE A 135 -4.19 -1.54 11.87
N MET A 136 -4.82 -1.12 10.78
CA MET A 136 -4.83 0.28 10.34
C MET A 136 -5.54 1.21 11.33
N THR A 137 -6.58 0.75 12.01
CA THR A 137 -7.38 1.53 12.96
C THR A 137 -6.92 1.39 14.42
N GLY A 138 -6.04 0.45 14.72
CA GLY A 138 -5.56 0.17 16.09
C GLY A 138 -6.63 -0.46 16.99
N LYS A 139 -7.54 -1.21 16.41
CA LYS A 139 -8.65 -1.89 17.12
C LYS A 139 -8.35 -3.36 17.32
#